data_b4a50b9c9a3b98a40aa4c7d197abe931
#
_entry.id   b4a50b9c9a3b98a40aa4c7d197abe931
#
_cell.length_a   1.000
_cell.length_b   1.000
_cell.length_c   1.000
_cell.angle_alpha   90.00
_cell.angle_beta   90.00
_cell.angle_gamma   90.00
#
_symmetry.space_group_name_H-M   'P 1'
#
loop_
_entity.id
_entity.type
_entity.pdbx_description
1 polymer ?
#
loop_
_entity_poly.entity_id
_entity_poly.type
_entity_poly.pdbx_seq_one_letter_code
_entity_poly.pdbx_strand_id
1 'polypeptide(L)'
;IYKDKNYGWPISSDGNMYVDGYNDGDEYSLSQRNYKDHEDMGFENPIFSFIPSIGITEIVELEDEFIETWKNNFLVGSLNSKHLYRIKFDKEFKKINYYEKIFVGERIRDLKYDSRNSQVIMALEDSGSLGILKKKSIKINLF
;
A
#
# COMPACT_ATOMS: atom_id res chain seq x y z
N ILE A 1 -4.69 -12.50 -2.93
CA ILE A 1 -4.06 -13.58 -2.14
C ILE A 1 -4.76 -14.88 -2.51
N TYR A 2 -4.00 -15.90 -2.90
CA TYR A 2 -4.53 -17.23 -3.21
C TYR A 2 -4.36 -18.16 -2.01
N LYS A 3 -5.32 -19.04 -1.81
CA LYS A 3 -5.26 -20.05 -0.76
C LYS A 3 -4.07 -20.98 -0.97
N ASP A 4 -3.41 -21.37 0.10
CA ASP A 4 -2.28 -22.33 0.14
C ASP A 4 -1.02 -21.87 -0.64
N LYS A 5 -0.88 -20.54 -0.92
CA LYS A 5 0.31 -19.95 -1.54
C LYS A 5 1.22 -19.31 -0.50
N ASN A 6 2.52 -19.46 -0.71
CA ASN A 6 3.55 -18.81 0.10
C ASN A 6 4.10 -17.59 -0.66
N TYR A 7 4.11 -16.45 0.01
CA TYR A 7 4.56 -15.16 -0.55
C TYR A 7 5.97 -14.77 -0.07
N GLY A 8 6.68 -15.69 0.57
CA GLY A 8 8.11 -15.63 0.80
C GLY A 8 8.61 -14.90 2.04
N TRP A 9 7.82 -14.04 2.67
CA TRP A 9 8.28 -13.30 3.84
C TRP A 9 8.59 -14.23 5.03
N PRO A 10 9.74 -14.08 5.74
CA PRO A 10 10.79 -13.06 5.56
C PRO A 10 11.98 -13.51 4.69
N ILE A 11 11.86 -14.59 3.94
CA ILE A 11 12.96 -15.18 3.17
C ILE A 11 13.18 -14.45 1.85
N SER A 12 12.07 -14.07 1.19
CA SER A 12 12.08 -13.37 -0.09
C SER A 12 11.40 -12.02 0.02
N SER A 13 11.95 -11.02 -0.65
CA SER A 13 11.42 -9.67 -0.79
C SER A 13 12.13 -8.99 -1.96
N ASP A 14 11.44 -8.09 -2.66
CA ASP A 14 12.03 -7.27 -3.73
C ASP A 14 12.82 -6.07 -3.20
N GLY A 15 12.72 -5.78 -1.92
CA GLY A 15 13.43 -4.68 -1.26
C GLY A 15 14.80 -5.08 -0.72
N ASN A 16 15.58 -4.08 -0.34
CA ASN A 16 16.80 -4.31 0.41
C ASN A 16 16.48 -4.67 1.86
N MET A 17 17.26 -5.55 2.43
CA MET A 17 17.15 -5.86 3.84
C MET A 17 17.63 -4.66 4.66
N TYR A 18 16.78 -4.16 5.56
CA TYR A 18 17.18 -3.14 6.55
C TYR A 18 17.89 -3.84 7.69
N VAL A 19 19.15 -3.50 7.88
CA VAL A 19 19.96 -4.00 9.00
C VAL A 19 20.23 -2.85 9.94
N ASP A 20 19.30 -2.60 10.87
CA ASP A 20 19.56 -1.69 11.99
C ASP A 20 20.33 -2.45 13.06
N GLY A 21 21.50 -1.91 13.43
CA GLY A 21 22.23 -2.32 14.63
C GLY A 21 23.28 -3.43 14.47
N TYR A 22 23.70 -3.75 13.27
CA TYR A 22 24.85 -4.64 13.05
C TYR A 22 26.16 -3.84 12.95
N ASN A 23 27.15 -4.22 13.77
CA ASN A 23 28.51 -3.72 13.61
C ASN A 23 29.10 -4.27 12.31
N ASP A 24 29.77 -3.40 11.53
CA ASP A 24 30.57 -3.81 10.38
C ASP A 24 31.67 -4.80 10.87
N GLY A 25 31.48 -6.07 10.63
CA GLY A 25 32.46 -7.09 11.02
C GLY A 25 31.93 -8.49 11.30
N ASP A 26 30.62 -8.64 11.48
CA ASP A 26 30.03 -9.97 11.68
C ASP A 26 29.89 -10.72 10.33
N GLU A 27 30.77 -11.69 10.11
CA GLU A 27 30.74 -12.58 8.92
C GLU A 27 29.38 -13.27 8.71
N TYR A 28 28.66 -13.54 9.80
CA TYR A 28 27.31 -14.12 9.80
C TYR A 28 26.27 -13.21 9.16
N SER A 29 26.46 -11.90 9.26
CA SER A 29 25.51 -10.92 8.78
C SER A 29 25.57 -10.71 7.25
N LEU A 30 26.72 -10.89 6.62
CA LEU A 30 26.92 -10.60 5.20
C LEU A 30 26.30 -11.65 4.27
N SER A 31 26.35 -12.93 4.66
CA SER A 31 25.80 -14.02 3.83
C SER A 31 24.29 -14.16 3.91
N GLN A 32 23.63 -13.55 4.91
CA GLN A 32 22.18 -13.56 5.09
C GLN A 32 21.51 -12.22 4.76
N ARG A 33 22.26 -11.22 4.31
CA ARG A 33 21.78 -9.86 4.05
C ARG A 33 20.95 -9.70 2.76
N ASN A 34 20.93 -10.71 1.90
CA ASN A 34 20.18 -10.66 0.66
C ASN A 34 18.93 -11.53 0.78
N TYR A 35 17.78 -10.94 0.52
CA TYR A 35 16.58 -11.72 0.27
C TYR A 35 16.84 -12.68 -0.91
N LYS A 36 16.25 -13.85 -0.83
CA LYS A 36 16.28 -14.83 -1.91
C LYS A 36 15.22 -14.48 -2.94
N ASP A 37 15.47 -14.86 -4.18
CA ASP A 37 14.50 -14.71 -5.25
C ASP A 37 13.26 -15.55 -4.99
N HIS A 38 12.08 -15.02 -5.32
CA HIS A 38 10.81 -15.70 -5.10
C HIS A 38 10.69 -16.96 -5.96
N GLU A 39 11.10 -16.89 -7.24
CA GLU A 39 11.01 -18.02 -8.17
C GLU A 39 11.94 -19.16 -7.76
N ASP A 40 13.18 -18.84 -7.36
CA ASP A 40 14.17 -19.81 -6.91
C ASP A 40 13.70 -20.60 -5.68
N MET A 41 12.87 -19.99 -4.86
CA MET A 41 12.32 -20.57 -3.65
C MET A 41 10.92 -21.18 -3.83
N GLY A 42 10.34 -21.07 -5.02
CA GLY A 42 8.98 -21.52 -5.30
C GLY A 42 7.88 -20.71 -4.62
N PHE A 43 8.17 -19.44 -4.31
CA PHE A 43 7.20 -18.51 -3.73
C PHE A 43 6.46 -17.73 -4.83
N GLU A 44 5.29 -17.18 -4.48
CA GLU A 44 4.54 -16.31 -5.38
C GLU A 44 5.21 -14.92 -5.46
N ASN A 45 5.42 -14.46 -6.68
CA ASN A 45 5.96 -13.12 -6.93
C ASN A 45 4.95 -12.03 -6.55
N PRO A 46 5.40 -10.89 -6.01
CA PRO A 46 4.55 -9.74 -5.81
C PRO A 46 4.10 -9.16 -7.16
N ILE A 47 2.87 -8.66 -7.22
CA ILE A 47 2.37 -7.94 -8.41
C ILE A 47 3.04 -6.57 -8.52
N PHE A 48 3.40 -5.99 -7.37
CA PHE A 48 4.04 -4.69 -7.29
C PHE A 48 4.78 -4.53 -5.97
N SER A 49 5.96 -3.91 -6.04
CA SER A 49 6.81 -3.66 -4.88
C SER A 49 7.09 -2.18 -4.72
N PHE A 50 6.94 -1.69 -3.49
CA PHE A 50 7.34 -0.33 -3.14
C PHE A 50 8.80 -0.34 -2.67
N ILE A 51 9.69 0.21 -3.50
CA ILE A 51 11.12 0.31 -3.19
C ILE A 51 11.55 1.78 -3.28
N PRO A 52 11.98 2.39 -2.15
CA PRO A 52 12.03 1.85 -0.80
C PRO A 52 10.65 1.58 -0.20
N SER A 53 10.60 0.76 0.85
CA SER A 53 9.33 0.45 1.53
C SER A 53 8.63 1.69 2.05
N ILE A 54 7.36 1.80 1.76
CA ILE A 54 6.50 2.88 2.24
C ILE A 54 5.89 2.63 3.62
N GLY A 55 6.11 1.41 4.20
CA GLY A 55 5.41 0.98 5.40
C GLY A 55 3.91 0.82 5.13
N ILE A 56 3.55 -0.16 4.30
CA ILE A 56 2.14 -0.46 3.97
C ILE A 56 1.38 -0.79 5.25
N THR A 57 0.18 -0.23 5.41
CA THR A 57 -0.68 -0.52 6.56
C THR A 57 -1.93 -1.28 6.17
N GLU A 58 -2.70 -0.77 5.26
CA GLU A 58 -3.97 -1.36 4.85
C GLU A 58 -4.19 -1.14 3.36
N ILE A 59 -4.98 -2.02 2.75
CA ILE A 59 -5.46 -1.88 1.38
C ILE A 59 -6.98 -2.03 1.36
N VAL A 60 -7.66 -1.06 0.78
CA VAL A 60 -9.12 -1.09 0.63
C VAL A 60 -9.52 -0.93 -0.83
N GLU A 61 -10.50 -1.70 -1.27
CA GLU A 61 -11.13 -1.54 -2.57
C GLU A 61 -12.20 -0.47 -2.51
N LEU A 62 -12.24 0.39 -3.53
CA LEU A 62 -13.28 1.39 -3.72
C LEU A 62 -14.39 0.78 -4.58
N GLU A 63 -15.46 0.40 -3.90
CA GLU A 63 -16.69 -0.04 -4.54
C GLU A 63 -17.43 1.14 -5.18
N ASP A 64 -18.50 0.88 -5.83
CA ASP A 64 -19.19 1.57 -6.90
C ASP A 64 -19.34 3.09 -6.87
N GLU A 65 -19.38 3.78 -5.75
CA GLU A 65 -19.97 5.14 -5.76
C GLU A 65 -19.12 6.24 -5.13
N PHE A 66 -17.89 5.94 -4.74
CA PHE A 66 -17.05 6.94 -4.11
C PHE A 66 -16.76 8.13 -5.06
N ILE A 67 -16.11 7.84 -6.17
CA ILE A 67 -15.88 8.73 -7.31
C ILE A 67 -15.92 7.86 -8.55
N GLU A 68 -16.73 8.18 -9.53
CA GLU A 68 -16.96 7.36 -10.72
C GLU A 68 -15.65 6.90 -11.40
N THR A 69 -14.69 7.82 -11.53
CA THR A 69 -13.37 7.53 -12.11
C THR A 69 -12.46 6.67 -11.24
N TRP A 70 -12.85 6.44 -9.97
CA TRP A 70 -12.09 5.63 -9.00
C TRP A 70 -12.70 4.26 -8.75
N LYS A 71 -13.77 3.94 -9.44
CA LYS A 71 -14.41 2.62 -9.39
C LYS A 71 -13.40 1.51 -9.65
N ASN A 72 -13.44 0.46 -8.82
CA ASN A 72 -12.52 -0.68 -8.88
C ASN A 72 -11.04 -0.28 -8.76
N ASN A 73 -10.76 0.83 -8.08
CA ASN A 73 -9.41 1.17 -7.66
C ASN A 73 -9.22 0.74 -6.20
N PHE A 74 -7.97 0.64 -5.82
CA PHE A 74 -7.56 0.33 -4.46
C PHE A 74 -6.84 1.52 -3.85
N LEU A 75 -7.04 1.72 -2.55
CA LEU A 75 -6.27 2.66 -1.78
C LEU A 75 -5.36 1.90 -0.82
N VAL A 76 -4.09 2.29 -0.80
CA VAL A 76 -3.07 1.73 0.09
C VAL A 76 -2.59 2.82 1.02
N GLY A 77 -2.72 2.58 2.32
CA GLY A 77 -2.20 3.46 3.36
C GLY A 77 -0.71 3.25 3.59
N SER A 78 -0.02 4.30 4.00
CA SER A 78 1.39 4.21 4.32
C SER A 78 1.78 4.96 5.59
N LEU A 79 2.76 4.39 6.31
CA LEU A 79 3.38 5.01 7.47
C LEU A 79 4.52 5.94 7.06
N ASN A 80 5.52 5.40 6.36
CA ASN A 80 6.77 6.11 6.09
C ASN A 80 6.62 7.22 5.07
N SER A 81 5.84 7.00 4.02
CA SER A 81 5.70 8.00 2.96
C SER A 81 4.68 9.08 3.26
N LYS A 82 3.82 8.89 4.28
CA LYS A 82 2.74 9.83 4.63
C LYS A 82 1.79 10.13 3.47
N HIS A 83 1.64 9.16 2.57
CA HIS A 83 0.78 9.24 1.40
C HIS A 83 -0.26 8.13 1.43
N LEU A 84 -1.37 8.43 0.78
CA LEU A 84 -2.32 7.43 0.30
C LEU A 84 -1.97 7.13 -1.15
N TYR A 85 -1.90 5.85 -1.51
CA TYR A 85 -1.64 5.43 -2.89
C TYR A 85 -2.91 4.90 -3.50
N ARG A 86 -3.35 5.50 -4.61
CA ARG A 86 -4.43 4.95 -5.40
C ARG A 86 -3.88 4.09 -6.50
N ILE A 87 -4.34 2.86 -6.57
CA ILE A 87 -3.84 1.84 -7.48
C ILE A 87 -5.00 1.31 -8.33
N LYS A 88 -4.74 1.12 -9.61
CA LYS A 88 -5.64 0.41 -10.52
C LYS A 88 -4.92 -0.78 -11.13
N PHE A 89 -5.45 -1.97 -10.86
CA PHE A 89 -5.02 -3.21 -11.49
C PHE A 89 -5.63 -3.38 -12.87
N ASP A 90 -5.05 -4.28 -13.66
CA ASP A 90 -5.71 -4.82 -14.83
C ASP A 90 -6.88 -5.74 -14.43
N LYS A 91 -7.67 -6.19 -15.42
CA LYS A 91 -8.85 -7.01 -15.16
C LYS A 91 -8.53 -8.38 -14.54
N GLU A 92 -7.32 -8.87 -14.72
CA GLU A 92 -6.88 -10.18 -14.23
C GLU A 92 -6.09 -10.09 -12.93
N PHE A 93 -5.91 -8.88 -12.38
CA PHE A 93 -5.09 -8.61 -11.18
C PHE A 93 -3.64 -9.12 -11.31
N LYS A 94 -3.08 -9.09 -12.52
CA LYS A 94 -1.71 -9.54 -12.79
C LYS A 94 -0.70 -8.41 -12.82
N LYS A 95 -1.15 -7.18 -13.04
CA LYS A 95 -0.29 -5.99 -13.09
C LYS A 95 -1.03 -4.74 -12.68
N ILE A 96 -0.27 -3.74 -12.28
CA ILE A 96 -0.78 -2.40 -12.05
C ILE A 96 -0.79 -1.64 -13.38
N ASN A 97 -1.95 -1.09 -13.76
CA ASN A 97 -2.08 -0.22 -14.90
C ASN A 97 -1.56 1.18 -14.62
N TYR A 98 -1.83 1.68 -13.42
CA TYR A 98 -1.26 2.92 -12.91
C TYR A 98 -1.40 3.02 -11.39
N TYR A 99 -0.59 3.88 -10.80
CA TYR A 99 -0.79 4.35 -9.44
C TYR A 99 -0.54 5.85 -9.33
N GLU A 100 -1.15 6.49 -8.35
CA GLU A 100 -0.88 7.88 -8.00
C GLU A 100 -0.67 8.04 -6.50
N LYS A 101 0.09 9.06 -6.14
CA LYS A 101 0.36 9.43 -4.75
C LYS A 101 -0.52 10.59 -4.36
N ILE A 102 -1.25 10.45 -3.26
CA ILE A 102 -2.07 11.49 -2.67
C ILE A 102 -1.43 11.87 -1.34
N PHE A 103 -0.89 13.08 -1.26
CA PHE A 103 -0.21 13.54 -0.05
C PHE A 103 -1.22 13.79 1.08
N VAL A 104 -1.01 13.13 2.22
CA VAL A 104 -1.81 13.30 3.44
C VAL A 104 -1.06 14.11 4.48
N GLY A 105 0.26 13.96 4.55
CA GLY A 105 1.13 14.69 5.47
C GLY A 105 1.34 14.00 6.82
N GLU A 106 0.58 12.94 7.10
CA GLU A 106 0.66 12.15 8.33
C GLU A 106 0.80 10.66 8.05
N ARG A 107 1.24 9.93 9.05
CA ARG A 107 1.32 8.47 9.01
C ARG A 107 -0.09 7.88 9.08
N ILE A 108 -0.45 7.08 8.10
CA ILE A 108 -1.77 6.45 8.02
C ILE A 108 -1.68 5.05 8.64
N ARG A 109 -2.29 4.85 9.80
CA ARG A 109 -2.26 3.56 10.53
C ARG A 109 -3.26 2.56 10.00
N ASP A 110 -4.39 3.05 9.54
CA ASP A 110 -5.49 2.20 9.11
C ASP A 110 -6.36 2.94 8.09
N LEU A 111 -7.04 2.18 7.23
CA LEU A 111 -7.99 2.67 6.23
C LEU A 111 -9.28 1.87 6.30
N LYS A 112 -10.38 2.55 6.15
CA LYS A 112 -11.68 1.89 5.99
C LYS A 112 -12.52 2.61 4.95
N TYR A 113 -13.04 1.86 3.97
CA TYR A 113 -14.06 2.37 3.08
C TYR A 113 -15.44 2.23 3.72
N ASP A 114 -16.12 3.35 3.90
CA ASP A 114 -17.50 3.42 4.37
C ASP A 114 -18.41 3.63 3.15
N SER A 115 -18.95 2.54 2.63
CA SER A 115 -19.82 2.54 1.45
C SER A 115 -21.14 3.28 1.68
N ARG A 116 -21.63 3.30 2.94
CA ARG A 116 -22.90 3.98 3.26
C ARG A 116 -22.82 5.49 3.11
N ASN A 117 -21.66 6.06 3.42
CA ASN A 117 -21.43 7.50 3.34
C ASN A 117 -20.53 7.88 2.17
N SER A 118 -20.16 6.92 1.32
CA SER A 118 -19.23 7.09 0.20
C SER A 118 -17.98 7.89 0.59
N GLN A 119 -17.26 7.39 1.62
CA GLN A 119 -16.08 8.04 2.16
C GLN A 119 -15.02 7.03 2.59
N VAL A 120 -13.76 7.48 2.62
CA VAL A 120 -12.66 6.71 3.21
C VAL A 120 -12.25 7.35 4.51
N ILE A 121 -12.21 6.56 5.55
CA ILE A 121 -11.78 6.96 6.89
C ILE A 121 -10.35 6.50 7.08
N MET A 122 -9.49 7.39 7.56
CA MET A 122 -8.07 7.15 7.83
C MET A 122 -7.78 7.38 9.30
N ALA A 123 -7.11 6.43 9.96
CA ALA A 123 -6.53 6.66 11.27
C ALA A 123 -5.17 7.35 11.11
N LEU A 124 -5.06 8.59 11.54
CA LEU A 124 -3.85 9.42 11.43
C LEU A 124 -3.07 9.40 12.74
N GLU A 125 -1.80 8.99 12.67
CA GLU A 125 -1.00 8.74 13.87
C GLU A 125 -0.47 9.99 14.52
N ASP A 126 0.08 10.92 13.73
CA ASP A 126 0.81 12.08 14.28
C ASP A 126 -0.13 13.02 15.07
N SER A 127 -1.35 13.21 14.56
CA SER A 127 -2.38 14.03 15.23
C SER A 127 -3.30 13.25 16.18
N GLY A 128 -3.30 11.91 16.09
CA GLY A 128 -4.25 11.05 16.80
C GLY A 128 -5.70 11.26 16.36
N SER A 129 -5.91 11.68 15.11
CA SER A 129 -7.22 12.05 14.57
C SER A 129 -7.74 11.07 13.52
N LEU A 130 -8.99 11.26 13.11
CA LEU A 130 -9.57 10.58 11.96
C LEU A 130 -9.62 11.55 10.77
N GLY A 131 -8.91 11.18 9.70
CA GLY A 131 -9.01 11.84 8.40
C GLY A 131 -10.18 11.28 7.59
N ILE A 132 -10.88 12.14 6.86
CA ILE A 132 -11.98 11.73 5.99
C ILE A 132 -11.70 12.20 4.57
N LEU A 133 -11.61 11.25 3.65
CA LEU A 133 -11.56 11.52 2.21
C LEU A 133 -12.93 11.27 1.60
N LYS A 134 -13.50 12.29 0.97
CA LYS A 134 -14.80 12.20 0.29
C LYS A 134 -14.86 13.08 -0.95
N LYS A 135 -15.77 12.74 -1.85
CA LYS A 135 -16.05 13.57 -3.04
C LYS A 135 -16.49 14.96 -2.61
N LYS A 136 -15.86 15.99 -3.18
CA LYS A 136 -16.30 17.37 -2.99
C LYS A 136 -17.52 17.62 -3.87
N SER A 137 -18.63 18.04 -3.28
CA SER A 137 -19.80 18.52 -4.04
C SER A 137 -19.48 19.90 -4.62
N ILE A 138 -19.43 20.00 -5.93
CA ILE A 138 -19.34 21.29 -6.63
C ILE A 138 -20.77 21.76 -6.88
N LYS A 139 -21.20 22.81 -6.19
CA LYS A 139 -22.44 23.51 -6.55
C LYS A 139 -22.10 24.49 -7.67
N ILE A 140 -22.55 24.21 -8.88
CA ILE A 140 -22.51 25.16 -9.99
C ILE A 140 -23.77 26.01 -9.87
N ASN A 141 -23.63 27.23 -9.41
CA ASN A 141 -24.71 28.21 -9.53
C ASN A 141 -24.68 28.73 -10.98
N LEU A 142 -25.58 28.25 -11.80
CA LEU A 142 -25.86 28.85 -13.12
C LEU A 142 -26.64 30.13 -12.86
N PHE A 143 -26.04 31.26 -13.17
CA PHE A 143 -26.69 32.57 -13.19
C PHE A 143 -27.43 32.74 -14.50
#